data_8eaa36b65c52e2db7363413f76f659ca
#
_entry.id   8eaa36b65c52e2db7363413f76f659ca
#
_cell.length_a   1.000
_cell.length_b   1.000
_cell.length_c   1.000
_cell.angle_alpha   90.00
_cell.angle_beta   90.00
_cell.angle_gamma   90.00
#
_symmetry.space_group_name_H-M   'P 1'
#
loop_
_entity.id
_entity.type
_entity.pdbx_description
1 polymer ?
#
loop_
_entity_poly.entity_id
_entity_poly.type
_entity_poly.pdbx_seq_one_letter_code
_entity_poly.pdbx_strand_id
1 'polypeptide(L)'
;MSSKISDIWYTFCPVVCVSHIAQDKGWLKEEFAKDRIKLSHISTLPVKDWQSHFTHKHRQLFRDGGNIPPIWTRSEGVDTKVIGMVWAEGGQAILVRKNSLIKSVKELAGKRIALPRRLPNLIDFRRATAKRGIIMSLKAHGLTPDDVQFVDLPIDIPDIATETQPPERTGWAISPETGWQIPQQPEVEALQNGEVAAIYSFHGREVILEQLGVARIIYNLDKHPDWKYRVNIGYPYICTVNADFAREHPGLVTRWMKVLVRAGMWAKENYAEVVRIMAKATDVPEEVVQKSYSTDFHKHLVPEISERGIEALETEKRFLKEHGFINNDFDVRNWVDRSFLDTAFKEVEVETRQ
;
A
#
# COMPACT_ATOMS: atom_id res chain seq x y z
N MET A 1 -30.32 13.62 -17.02
CA MET A 1 -29.13 14.34 -17.53
C MET A 1 -28.05 14.24 -16.47
N SER A 2 -26.92 13.57 -16.75
CA SER A 2 -25.81 13.51 -15.80
C SER A 2 -25.26 14.93 -15.58
N SER A 3 -25.15 15.35 -14.32
CA SER A 3 -24.56 16.65 -13.98
C SER A 3 -23.10 16.69 -14.51
N LYS A 4 -22.73 17.77 -15.17
CA LYS A 4 -21.38 17.96 -15.69
C LYS A 4 -20.42 17.96 -14.50
N ILE A 5 -19.46 17.02 -14.47
CA ILE A 5 -18.42 16.97 -13.46
C ILE A 5 -17.43 18.13 -13.68
N SER A 6 -17.20 18.93 -12.64
CA SER A 6 -16.23 20.03 -12.62
C SER A 6 -14.97 19.71 -11.83
N ASP A 7 -15.09 18.78 -10.87
CA ASP A 7 -14.03 18.46 -9.92
C ASP A 7 -13.92 16.95 -9.70
N ILE A 8 -12.68 16.47 -9.59
CA ILE A 8 -12.33 15.11 -9.22
C ILE A 8 -11.24 15.18 -8.16
N TRP A 9 -11.28 14.28 -7.19
CA TRP A 9 -10.24 14.18 -6.17
C TRP A 9 -9.49 12.87 -6.28
N TYR A 10 -8.25 12.89 -5.80
CA TYR A 10 -7.44 11.70 -5.68
C TYR A 10 -6.73 11.65 -4.32
N THR A 11 -6.33 10.45 -3.94
CA THR A 11 -5.46 10.20 -2.80
C THR A 11 -4.62 8.95 -3.07
N PHE A 12 -3.32 9.06 -2.83
CA PHE A 12 -2.36 7.98 -3.03
C PHE A 12 -1.68 7.66 -1.71
N CYS A 13 -1.50 6.37 -1.41
CA CYS A 13 -0.64 5.98 -0.31
C CYS A 13 0.82 6.31 -0.66
N PRO A 14 1.67 6.69 0.32
CA PRO A 14 3.10 6.89 0.10
C PRO A 14 3.81 5.53 -0.07
N VAL A 15 3.54 4.87 -1.17
CA VAL A 15 4.05 3.54 -1.55
C VAL A 15 4.38 3.51 -3.04
N VAL A 16 5.07 2.46 -3.49
CA VAL A 16 5.44 2.33 -4.91
C VAL A 16 4.23 1.96 -5.75
N CYS A 17 3.52 2.96 -6.29
CA CYS A 17 2.42 2.76 -7.22
C CYS A 17 2.51 3.69 -8.44
N VAL A 18 1.89 3.24 -9.54
CA VAL A 18 2.01 3.89 -10.85
C VAL A 18 1.41 5.30 -10.89
N SER A 19 0.43 5.58 -10.06
CA SER A 19 -0.22 6.89 -9.95
C SER A 19 0.74 8.01 -9.55
N HIS A 20 1.80 7.71 -8.78
CA HIS A 20 2.84 8.70 -8.47
C HIS A 20 3.62 9.13 -9.72
N ILE A 21 3.85 8.22 -10.67
CA ILE A 21 4.48 8.56 -11.95
C ILE A 21 3.57 9.50 -12.74
N ALA A 22 2.30 9.12 -12.89
CA ALA A 22 1.31 9.93 -13.60
C ALA A 22 1.11 11.32 -12.98
N GLN A 23 1.24 11.42 -11.65
CA GLN A 23 1.17 12.68 -10.90
C GLN A 23 2.44 13.53 -11.09
N ASP A 24 3.63 12.96 -10.87
CA ASP A 24 4.92 13.68 -10.98
C ASP A 24 5.14 14.23 -12.40
N LYS A 25 4.71 13.46 -13.42
CA LYS A 25 4.73 13.88 -14.82
C LYS A 25 3.63 14.89 -15.21
N GLY A 26 2.65 15.12 -14.35
CA GLY A 26 1.53 16.01 -14.65
C GLY A 26 0.45 15.42 -15.56
N TRP A 27 0.59 14.17 -16.04
CA TRP A 27 -0.27 13.58 -17.06
C TRP A 27 -1.72 13.44 -16.64
N LEU A 28 -1.99 13.13 -15.35
CA LEU A 28 -3.36 13.11 -14.83
C LEU A 28 -4.00 14.49 -14.92
N LYS A 29 -3.28 15.53 -14.49
CA LYS A 29 -3.79 16.91 -14.52
C LYS A 29 -4.05 17.37 -15.95
N GLU A 30 -3.13 17.12 -16.88
CA GLU A 30 -3.26 17.44 -18.29
C GLU A 30 -4.46 16.74 -18.94
N GLU A 31 -4.67 15.45 -18.64
CA GLU A 31 -5.77 14.68 -19.20
C GLU A 31 -7.13 15.29 -18.84
N PHE A 32 -7.37 15.59 -17.57
CA PHE A 32 -8.66 16.11 -17.11
C PHE A 32 -8.86 17.60 -17.42
N ALA A 33 -7.78 18.36 -17.56
CA ALA A 33 -7.87 19.77 -17.98
C ALA A 33 -8.47 19.97 -19.37
N LYS A 34 -8.39 18.97 -20.27
CA LYS A 34 -9.01 19.00 -21.60
C LYS A 34 -10.51 19.28 -21.55
N ASP A 35 -11.21 18.81 -20.51
CA ASP A 35 -12.64 19.05 -20.30
C ASP A 35 -12.92 20.09 -19.23
N ARG A 36 -11.90 20.83 -18.80
CA ARG A 36 -11.98 21.80 -17.71
C ARG A 36 -12.38 21.17 -16.36
N ILE A 37 -12.02 19.90 -16.17
CA ILE A 37 -12.20 19.21 -14.91
C ILE A 37 -10.98 19.50 -14.03
N LYS A 38 -11.21 20.02 -12.84
CA LYS A 38 -10.17 20.28 -11.85
C LYS A 38 -9.84 18.97 -11.13
N LEU A 39 -8.60 18.53 -11.23
CA LEU A 39 -8.08 17.40 -10.45
C LEU A 39 -7.33 17.93 -9.24
N SER A 40 -7.74 17.50 -8.05
CA SER A 40 -7.18 17.98 -6.78
C SER A 40 -6.88 16.81 -5.83
N HIS A 41 -5.85 16.97 -5.00
CA HIS A 41 -5.59 16.04 -3.92
C HIS A 41 -6.65 16.18 -2.82
N ILE A 42 -6.95 15.09 -2.12
CA ILE A 42 -7.97 15.04 -1.04
C ILE A 42 -7.73 16.08 0.06
N SER A 43 -6.48 16.51 0.30
CA SER A 43 -6.12 17.54 1.27
C SER A 43 -6.71 18.93 0.95
N THR A 44 -7.23 19.13 -0.27
CA THR A 44 -7.95 20.37 -0.63
C THR A 44 -9.39 20.38 -0.12
N LEU A 45 -9.89 19.25 0.35
CA LEU A 45 -11.18 19.14 1.01
C LEU A 45 -11.10 19.59 2.47
N PRO A 46 -12.23 19.88 3.12
CA PRO A 46 -12.28 20.04 4.56
C PRO A 46 -11.70 18.82 5.30
N VAL A 47 -11.03 19.03 6.42
CA VAL A 47 -10.34 17.97 7.21
C VAL A 47 -11.23 16.76 7.51
N LYS A 48 -12.54 17.00 7.81
CA LYS A 48 -13.53 15.93 8.04
C LYS A 48 -13.67 14.95 6.87
N ASP A 49 -13.34 15.38 5.65
CA ASP A 49 -13.46 14.57 4.44
C ASP A 49 -12.17 13.79 4.11
N TRP A 50 -11.04 14.08 4.79
CA TRP A 50 -9.77 13.37 4.59
C TRP A 50 -9.86 11.90 4.96
N GLN A 51 -10.75 11.53 5.89
CA GLN A 51 -11.04 10.12 6.19
C GLN A 51 -11.50 9.33 4.96
N SER A 52 -11.91 10.00 3.88
CA SER A 52 -12.26 9.33 2.63
C SER A 52 -11.10 8.57 2.00
N HIS A 53 -9.85 8.84 2.40
CA HIS A 53 -8.70 7.99 2.08
C HIS A 53 -8.90 6.54 2.54
N PHE A 54 -9.56 6.34 3.68
CA PHE A 54 -9.89 5.02 4.23
C PHE A 54 -11.33 4.61 3.95
N THR A 55 -12.26 5.54 4.08
CA THR A 55 -13.71 5.24 4.06
C THR A 55 -14.34 5.31 2.68
N HIS A 56 -13.66 5.90 1.69
CA HIS A 56 -14.20 6.13 0.33
C HIS A 56 -15.57 6.84 0.29
N LYS A 57 -15.90 7.62 1.33
CA LYS A 57 -17.19 8.32 1.41
C LYS A 57 -17.32 9.44 0.39
N HIS A 58 -16.18 10.03 -0.03
CA HIS A 58 -16.20 11.04 -1.10
C HIS A 58 -16.39 10.36 -2.45
N ARG A 59 -17.49 10.67 -3.12
CA ARG A 59 -17.95 9.92 -4.29
C ARG A 59 -17.02 10.07 -5.51
N GLN A 60 -16.45 11.26 -5.73
CA GLN A 60 -15.60 11.60 -6.88
C GLN A 60 -14.11 11.40 -6.56
N LEU A 61 -13.77 10.34 -5.81
CA LEU A 61 -12.44 10.07 -5.34
C LEU A 61 -11.83 8.85 -6.03
N PHE A 62 -10.66 9.03 -6.61
CA PHE A 62 -9.76 7.93 -6.98
C PHE A 62 -8.75 7.70 -5.87
N ARG A 63 -8.62 6.45 -5.43
CA ARG A 63 -7.64 6.06 -4.42
C ARG A 63 -6.73 4.98 -4.98
N ASP A 64 -5.42 5.15 -4.79
CA ASP A 64 -4.41 4.16 -5.15
C ASP A 64 -3.49 3.85 -3.97
N GLY A 65 -3.15 2.58 -3.77
CA GLY A 65 -2.25 2.14 -2.70
C GLY A 65 -2.62 0.81 -2.08
N GLY A 66 -2.31 0.65 -0.79
CA GLY A 66 -2.49 -0.59 -0.05
C GLY A 66 -3.93 -1.12 -0.05
N ASN A 67 -4.07 -2.44 -0.11
CA ASN A 67 -5.35 -3.13 -0.30
C ASN A 67 -6.19 -3.28 1.00
N ILE A 68 -5.56 -3.30 2.19
CA ILE A 68 -6.27 -3.54 3.46
C ILE A 68 -7.36 -2.49 3.75
N PRO A 69 -7.11 -1.16 3.67
CA PRO A 69 -8.17 -0.19 3.90
C PRO A 69 -9.36 -0.32 2.93
N PRO A 70 -9.18 -0.49 1.60
CA PRO A 70 -10.31 -0.71 0.69
C PRO A 70 -11.06 -2.04 0.92
N ILE A 71 -10.38 -3.12 1.33
CA ILE A 71 -11.04 -4.36 1.73
C ILE A 71 -11.94 -4.11 2.94
N TRP A 72 -11.43 -3.40 3.95
CA TRP A 72 -12.23 -3.00 5.10
C TRP A 72 -13.43 -2.13 4.69
N THR A 73 -13.20 -1.08 3.89
CA THR A 73 -14.26 -0.20 3.38
C THR A 73 -15.37 -0.98 2.68
N ARG A 74 -14.98 -1.95 1.83
CA ARG A 74 -15.94 -2.81 1.14
C ARG A 74 -16.72 -3.69 2.10
N SER A 75 -16.06 -4.23 3.12
CA SER A 75 -16.72 -5.04 4.17
C SER A 75 -17.70 -4.24 5.02
N GLU A 76 -17.46 -2.93 5.17
CA GLU A 76 -18.40 -2.01 5.84
C GLU A 76 -19.60 -1.59 4.95
N GLY A 77 -19.74 -2.19 3.75
CA GLY A 77 -20.86 -1.98 2.85
C GLY A 77 -20.74 -0.77 1.93
N VAL A 78 -19.60 -0.10 1.88
CA VAL A 78 -19.39 1.00 0.93
C VAL A 78 -19.19 0.42 -0.48
N ASP A 79 -20.04 0.84 -1.43
CA ASP A 79 -19.98 0.31 -2.80
C ASP A 79 -18.86 0.97 -3.61
N THR A 80 -17.74 0.25 -3.71
CA THR A 80 -16.56 0.63 -4.47
C THR A 80 -16.24 -0.42 -5.53
N LYS A 81 -15.40 -0.08 -6.49
CA LYS A 81 -14.83 -1.01 -7.47
C LYS A 81 -13.31 -0.94 -7.46
N VAL A 82 -12.66 -2.09 -7.58
CA VAL A 82 -11.24 -2.19 -7.94
C VAL A 82 -11.14 -2.13 -9.45
N ILE A 83 -10.43 -1.15 -9.97
CA ILE A 83 -10.30 -0.88 -11.40
C ILE A 83 -8.89 -1.13 -11.95
N GLY A 84 -7.92 -1.42 -11.09
CA GLY A 84 -6.55 -1.78 -11.47
C GLY A 84 -5.75 -2.26 -10.27
N MET A 85 -4.71 -3.03 -10.54
CA MET A 85 -3.79 -3.59 -9.56
C MET A 85 -2.36 -3.47 -10.08
N VAL A 86 -1.38 -3.29 -9.21
CA VAL A 86 0.06 -3.35 -9.54
C VAL A 86 0.82 -4.19 -8.53
N TRP A 87 1.88 -4.85 -8.99
CA TRP A 87 2.75 -5.70 -8.18
C TRP A 87 4.13 -5.07 -8.05
N ALA A 88 4.36 -4.27 -7.02
CA ALA A 88 5.69 -3.78 -6.70
C ALA A 88 6.26 -4.63 -5.57
N GLU A 89 6.97 -5.69 -5.91
CA GLU A 89 7.54 -6.62 -4.93
C GLU A 89 8.71 -6.00 -4.19
N GLY A 90 8.63 -5.93 -2.87
CA GLY A 90 9.71 -5.45 -2.02
C GLY A 90 9.26 -5.02 -0.61
N GLY A 91 10.21 -5.08 0.31
CA GLY A 91 10.08 -4.47 1.61
C GLY A 91 9.22 -5.21 2.63
N GLN A 92 9.40 -6.53 2.80
CA GLN A 92 8.79 -7.30 3.89
C GLN A 92 9.85 -8.14 4.61
N ALA A 93 10.16 -7.82 5.86
CA ALA A 93 11.23 -8.50 6.57
C ALA A 93 10.96 -8.72 8.06
N ILE A 94 11.56 -9.80 8.61
CA ILE A 94 11.74 -10.01 10.04
C ILE A 94 13.14 -9.52 10.43
N LEU A 95 13.17 -8.64 11.43
CA LEU A 95 14.41 -8.08 11.96
C LEU A 95 14.59 -8.43 13.43
N VAL A 96 15.83 -8.58 13.81
CA VAL A 96 16.29 -8.72 15.19
C VAL A 96 17.27 -7.60 15.55
N ARG A 97 17.54 -7.37 16.81
CA ARG A 97 18.59 -6.43 17.24
C ARG A 97 19.92 -6.77 16.54
N LYS A 98 20.68 -5.77 16.11
CA LYS A 98 21.92 -5.94 15.34
C LYS A 98 22.86 -7.00 15.93
N ASN A 99 23.05 -6.97 17.26
CA ASN A 99 23.95 -7.87 17.96
C ASN A 99 23.26 -9.13 18.52
N SER A 100 22.03 -9.44 18.06
CA SER A 100 21.33 -10.64 18.46
C SER A 100 22.04 -11.90 17.96
N LEU A 101 22.02 -12.96 18.77
CA LEU A 101 22.50 -14.28 18.37
C LEU A 101 21.52 -15.05 17.46
N ILE A 102 20.26 -14.60 17.41
CA ILE A 102 19.22 -15.20 16.56
C ILE A 102 19.57 -15.00 15.08
N LYS A 103 19.74 -16.07 14.32
CA LYS A 103 20.17 -16.04 12.91
C LYS A 103 19.05 -16.42 11.93
N SER A 104 18.00 -17.04 12.40
CA SER A 104 16.89 -17.53 11.58
C SER A 104 15.54 -17.39 12.28
N VAL A 105 14.46 -17.44 11.51
CA VAL A 105 13.10 -17.39 12.05
C VAL A 105 12.80 -18.61 12.92
N LYS A 106 13.42 -19.76 12.68
CA LYS A 106 13.25 -20.97 13.55
C LYS A 106 13.66 -20.73 15.00
N GLU A 107 14.65 -19.87 15.21
CA GLU A 107 15.14 -19.54 16.55
C GLU A 107 14.22 -18.55 17.31
N LEU A 108 13.14 -18.11 16.67
CA LEU A 108 12.09 -17.32 17.31
C LEU A 108 11.10 -18.15 18.12
N ALA A 109 11.17 -19.48 18.05
CA ALA A 109 10.36 -20.36 18.91
C ALA A 109 10.56 -19.99 20.40
N GLY A 110 9.45 -19.81 21.12
CA GLY A 110 9.43 -19.37 22.53
C GLY A 110 9.80 -17.90 22.76
N LYS A 111 10.00 -17.11 21.71
CA LYS A 111 10.41 -15.70 21.83
C LYS A 111 9.21 -14.75 21.74
N ARG A 112 9.43 -13.54 22.27
CA ARG A 112 8.51 -12.43 22.22
C ARG A 112 8.71 -11.66 20.90
N ILE A 113 7.63 -11.39 20.15
CA ILE A 113 7.66 -10.65 18.89
C ILE A 113 6.74 -9.45 18.99
N ALA A 114 7.20 -8.29 18.55
CA ALA A 114 6.43 -7.07 18.59
C ALA A 114 5.22 -7.15 17.64
N LEU A 115 4.08 -6.70 18.12
CA LEU A 115 2.88 -6.51 17.31
C LEU A 115 2.34 -5.10 17.55
N PRO A 116 2.45 -4.18 16.57
CA PRO A 116 1.96 -2.83 16.74
C PRO A 116 0.46 -2.82 17.00
N ARG A 117 0.00 -1.96 17.88
CA ARG A 117 -1.41 -1.75 18.18
C ARG A 117 -1.76 -0.27 18.13
N ARG A 118 -2.46 0.10 17.09
CA ARG A 118 -3.10 1.40 17.00
C ARG A 118 -4.48 1.32 17.65
N LEU A 119 -4.89 2.36 18.36
CA LEU A 119 -6.24 2.50 18.88
C LEU A 119 -7.02 3.48 17.98
N PRO A 120 -7.49 3.07 16.81
CA PRO A 120 -8.18 3.95 15.89
C PRO A 120 -9.67 3.66 15.90
N ASN A 121 -10.41 4.61 15.36
CA ASN A 121 -11.81 4.42 14.98
C ASN A 121 -12.00 3.68 13.65
N LEU A 122 -10.93 3.35 12.94
CA LEU A 122 -10.91 2.71 11.63
C LEU A 122 -10.07 1.43 11.68
N ILE A 123 -9.77 0.84 10.52
CA ILE A 123 -8.95 -0.37 10.44
C ILE A 123 -7.50 -0.15 10.96
N ASP A 124 -7.03 -0.99 11.87
CA ASP A 124 -5.60 -1.06 12.24
C ASP A 124 -4.81 -1.87 11.19
N PHE A 125 -4.63 -1.25 10.02
CA PHE A 125 -3.93 -1.87 8.91
C PHE A 125 -2.44 -2.15 9.22
N ARG A 126 -1.79 -1.39 10.12
CA ARG A 126 -0.39 -1.66 10.53
C ARG A 126 -0.30 -2.97 11.30
N ARG A 127 -1.21 -3.17 12.25
CA ARG A 127 -1.32 -4.43 12.98
C ARG A 127 -1.63 -5.60 12.05
N ALA A 128 -2.59 -5.42 11.15
CA ALA A 128 -2.96 -6.45 10.18
C ALA A 128 -1.77 -6.85 9.30
N THR A 129 -1.07 -5.85 8.73
CA THR A 129 0.14 -6.06 7.93
C THR A 129 1.24 -6.78 8.70
N ALA A 130 1.57 -6.32 9.90
CA ALA A 130 2.60 -6.93 10.72
C ALA A 130 2.23 -8.35 11.15
N LYS A 131 1.00 -8.55 11.63
CA LYS A 131 0.51 -9.88 12.06
C LYS A 131 0.59 -10.87 10.92
N ARG A 132 0.14 -10.50 9.72
CA ARG A 132 0.22 -11.37 8.55
C ARG A 132 1.65 -11.68 8.16
N GLY A 133 2.51 -10.67 8.06
CA GLY A 133 3.92 -10.86 7.69
C GLY A 133 4.66 -11.77 8.67
N ILE A 134 4.43 -11.60 9.97
CA ILE A 134 5.01 -12.49 11.00
C ILE A 134 4.49 -13.91 10.83
N ILE A 135 3.17 -14.11 10.74
CA ILE A 135 2.57 -15.46 10.62
C ILE A 135 3.09 -16.16 9.37
N MET A 136 3.17 -15.47 8.24
CA MET A 136 3.69 -16.08 7.00
C MET A 136 5.19 -16.39 7.10
N SER A 137 5.97 -15.56 7.78
CA SER A 137 7.39 -15.83 8.04
C SER A 137 7.60 -17.04 8.95
N LEU A 138 6.81 -17.16 10.00
CA LEU A 138 6.80 -18.33 10.89
C LEU A 138 6.45 -19.61 10.11
N LYS A 139 5.35 -19.57 9.35
CA LYS A 139 4.88 -20.70 8.54
C LYS A 139 5.92 -21.14 7.51
N ALA A 140 6.63 -20.21 6.87
CA ALA A 140 7.71 -20.53 5.92
C ALA A 140 8.86 -21.32 6.57
N HIS A 141 8.95 -21.30 7.90
CA HIS A 141 9.99 -22.00 8.67
C HIS A 141 9.46 -23.14 9.54
N GLY A 142 8.20 -23.55 9.32
CA GLY A 142 7.58 -24.67 10.04
C GLY A 142 7.12 -24.33 11.45
N LEU A 143 6.97 -23.04 11.77
CA LEU A 143 6.42 -22.55 13.03
C LEU A 143 4.97 -22.08 12.85
N THR A 144 4.25 -22.01 13.96
CA THR A 144 2.89 -21.50 14.07
C THR A 144 2.87 -20.23 14.94
N PRO A 145 1.78 -19.47 14.95
CA PRO A 145 1.62 -18.34 15.88
C PRO A 145 1.72 -18.75 17.37
N ASP A 146 1.39 -20.00 17.72
CA ASP A 146 1.43 -20.51 19.09
C ASP A 146 2.86 -20.82 19.56
N ASP A 147 3.82 -20.90 18.64
CA ASP A 147 5.23 -21.10 18.96
C ASP A 147 5.93 -19.81 19.42
N VAL A 148 5.25 -18.65 19.38
CA VAL A 148 5.81 -17.36 19.77
C VAL A 148 4.84 -16.58 20.67
N GLN A 149 5.36 -15.59 21.38
CA GLN A 149 4.54 -14.68 22.18
C GLN A 149 4.43 -13.31 21.49
N PHE A 150 3.23 -12.93 21.05
CA PHE A 150 2.99 -11.56 20.57
C PHE A 150 2.94 -10.57 21.72
N VAL A 151 3.65 -9.47 21.57
CA VAL A 151 3.66 -8.35 22.51
C VAL A 151 3.01 -7.14 21.85
N ASP A 152 1.86 -6.75 22.34
CA ASP A 152 1.16 -5.57 21.88
C ASP A 152 1.93 -4.30 22.25
N LEU A 153 2.32 -3.52 21.25
CA LEU A 153 2.98 -2.23 21.42
C LEU A 153 2.01 -1.12 20.99
N PRO A 154 1.52 -0.32 21.93
CA PRO A 154 0.67 0.82 21.60
C PRO A 154 1.43 1.81 20.70
N ILE A 155 0.76 2.27 19.65
CA ILE A 155 1.24 3.33 18.79
C ILE A 155 0.30 4.51 18.97
N ASP A 156 0.83 5.61 19.47
CA ASP A 156 0.11 6.87 19.56
C ASP A 156 0.23 7.59 18.20
N ILE A 157 -0.69 7.31 17.33
CA ILE A 157 -0.83 8.04 16.05
C ILE A 157 -2.16 8.78 16.12
N PRO A 158 -2.15 10.11 15.97
CA PRO A 158 -3.38 10.90 15.97
C PRO A 158 -4.43 10.32 15.02
N ASP A 159 -5.70 10.43 15.38
CA ASP A 159 -6.79 10.10 14.48
C ASP A 159 -6.73 11.05 13.27
N ILE A 160 -6.84 10.51 12.07
CA ILE A 160 -6.89 11.30 10.82
C ILE A 160 -7.98 12.39 10.87
N ALA A 161 -9.05 12.19 11.64
CA ALA A 161 -10.08 13.20 11.85
C ALA A 161 -9.61 14.39 12.67
N THR A 162 -8.55 14.23 13.47
CA THR A 162 -7.95 15.28 14.32
C THR A 162 -6.65 15.83 13.72
N GLU A 163 -6.15 15.24 12.64
CA GLU A 163 -4.93 15.69 12.00
C GLU A 163 -5.15 17.00 11.25
N THR A 164 -4.29 17.95 11.53
CA THR A 164 -4.23 19.24 10.82
C THR A 164 -3.39 19.17 9.55
N GLN A 165 -2.77 18.01 9.26
CA GLN A 165 -1.92 17.79 8.09
C GLN A 165 -2.55 16.78 7.12
N PRO A 166 -2.27 16.93 5.80
CA PRO A 166 -2.74 16.00 4.78
C PRO A 166 -2.32 14.56 5.05
N PRO A 167 -3.12 13.55 4.63
CA PRO A 167 -2.78 12.14 4.74
C PRO A 167 -1.41 11.74 4.17
N GLU A 168 -0.86 12.53 3.26
CA GLU A 168 0.48 12.37 2.69
C GLU A 168 1.61 12.57 3.71
N ARG A 169 1.35 13.31 4.80
CA ARG A 169 2.35 13.65 5.82
C ARG A 169 2.12 12.97 7.18
N THR A 170 1.13 12.10 7.27
CA THR A 170 0.76 11.46 8.52
C THR A 170 1.66 10.29 8.87
N GLY A 171 2.83 10.55 9.41
CA GLY A 171 3.67 9.56 10.12
C GLY A 171 4.14 8.33 9.32
N TRP A 172 4.01 8.37 8.00
CA TRP A 172 4.39 7.28 7.10
C TRP A 172 5.77 7.50 6.51
N ALA A 173 6.12 8.76 6.35
CA ALA A 173 7.32 9.20 5.70
C ALA A 173 8.33 9.70 6.75
N ILE A 174 9.59 9.48 6.49
CA ILE A 174 10.71 10.07 7.21
C ILE A 174 10.92 11.42 6.55
N SER A 175 10.54 12.50 7.23
CA SER A 175 10.75 13.83 6.68
C SER A 175 12.24 14.18 6.67
N PRO A 176 12.83 14.56 5.53
CA PRO A 176 14.19 15.09 5.50
C PRO A 176 14.35 16.37 6.31
N GLU A 177 13.24 17.13 6.52
CA GLU A 177 13.23 18.39 7.27
C GLU A 177 13.30 18.20 8.78
N THR A 178 12.85 17.06 9.29
CA THR A 178 12.87 16.73 10.73
C THR A 178 14.06 15.87 11.15
N GLY A 179 14.96 15.57 10.22
CA GLY A 179 16.03 14.60 10.42
C GLY A 179 15.50 13.15 10.32
N TRP A 180 16.41 12.20 10.20
CA TRP A 180 16.11 10.78 10.17
C TRP A 180 15.49 10.35 11.49
N GLN A 181 14.16 10.39 11.62
CA GLN A 181 13.50 9.72 12.72
C GLN A 181 13.61 8.21 12.50
N ILE A 182 13.88 7.48 13.57
CA ILE A 182 13.89 6.02 13.53
C ILE A 182 12.49 5.56 13.17
N PRO A 183 12.28 4.87 12.02
CA PRO A 183 10.96 4.38 11.67
C PRO A 183 10.52 3.31 12.66
N GLN A 184 9.20 3.23 12.92
CA GLN A 184 8.64 2.25 13.85
C GLN A 184 9.25 2.38 15.26
N GLN A 185 9.36 3.59 15.77
CA GLN A 185 10.04 3.88 17.03
C GLN A 185 9.63 2.98 18.20
N PRO A 186 8.32 2.73 18.47
CA PRO A 186 7.94 1.85 19.58
C PRO A 186 8.46 0.42 19.43
N GLU A 187 8.40 -0.14 18.23
CA GLU A 187 8.91 -1.50 17.96
C GLU A 187 10.44 -1.55 18.08
N VAL A 188 11.12 -0.50 17.63
CA VAL A 188 12.60 -0.40 17.73
C VAL A 188 13.03 -0.24 19.19
N GLU A 189 12.36 0.59 19.96
CA GLU A 189 12.65 0.77 21.41
C GLU A 189 12.46 -0.54 22.16
N ALA A 190 11.34 -1.24 21.94
CA ALA A 190 11.10 -2.54 22.57
C ALA A 190 12.16 -3.60 22.15
N LEU A 191 12.62 -3.54 20.88
CA LEU A 191 13.69 -4.40 20.40
C LEU A 191 15.03 -4.07 21.09
N GLN A 192 15.40 -2.80 21.21
CA GLN A 192 16.65 -2.36 21.82
C GLN A 192 16.69 -2.64 23.33
N ASN A 193 15.55 -2.46 24.02
CA ASN A 193 15.40 -2.75 25.44
C ASN A 193 15.35 -4.26 25.77
N GLY A 194 15.25 -5.13 24.73
CA GLY A 194 15.13 -6.57 24.91
C GLY A 194 13.73 -7.03 25.37
N GLU A 195 12.75 -6.17 25.27
CA GLU A 195 11.34 -6.50 25.54
C GLU A 195 10.78 -7.46 24.51
N VAL A 196 11.28 -7.38 23.27
CA VAL A 196 10.99 -8.30 22.17
C VAL A 196 12.26 -8.78 21.50
N ALA A 197 12.22 -9.98 20.92
CA ALA A 197 13.35 -10.57 20.21
C ALA A 197 13.36 -10.18 18.73
N ALA A 198 12.20 -9.90 18.16
CA ALA A 198 12.05 -9.58 16.74
C ALA A 198 10.93 -8.57 16.50
N ILE A 199 11.04 -7.87 15.36
CA ILE A 199 10.03 -6.97 14.80
C ILE A 199 9.79 -7.33 13.33
N TYR A 200 8.64 -6.94 12.79
CA TYR A 200 8.35 -6.96 11.36
C TYR A 200 8.44 -5.55 10.80
N SER A 201 9.04 -5.41 9.63
CA SER A 201 9.14 -4.13 8.96
C SER A 201 8.85 -4.26 7.47
N PHE A 202 8.43 -3.17 6.82
CA PHE A 202 8.01 -3.17 5.42
C PHE A 202 8.17 -1.79 4.77
N HIS A 203 8.15 -1.75 3.42
CA HIS A 203 8.19 -0.57 2.56
C HIS A 203 9.44 0.32 2.77
N GLY A 204 10.62 -0.29 2.77
CA GLY A 204 11.92 0.40 2.87
C GLY A 204 12.40 0.65 4.30
N ARG A 205 11.50 0.57 5.31
CA ARG A 205 11.89 0.78 6.70
C ARG A 205 12.89 -0.26 7.19
N GLU A 206 12.75 -1.50 6.73
CA GLU A 206 13.68 -2.60 7.02
C GLU A 206 15.10 -2.27 6.58
N VAL A 207 15.27 -1.64 5.43
CA VAL A 207 16.56 -1.20 4.90
C VAL A 207 17.12 -0.06 5.76
N ILE A 208 16.28 0.92 6.11
CA ILE A 208 16.69 2.06 6.94
C ILE A 208 17.15 1.59 8.32
N LEU A 209 16.40 0.68 8.97
CA LEU A 209 16.75 0.15 10.30
C LEU A 209 18.08 -0.61 10.26
N GLU A 210 18.36 -1.31 9.16
CA GLU A 210 19.64 -1.99 8.97
C GLU A 210 20.79 -0.99 8.72
N GLN A 211 20.58 0.04 7.89
CA GLN A 211 21.57 1.09 7.63
C GLN A 211 21.90 1.92 8.89
N LEU A 212 20.91 2.23 9.71
CA LEU A 212 21.12 2.89 11.01
C LEU A 212 21.83 1.98 12.03
N GLY A 213 22.00 0.70 11.71
CA GLY A 213 22.68 -0.26 12.58
C GLY A 213 21.90 -0.60 13.85
N VAL A 214 20.60 -0.33 13.89
CA VAL A 214 19.75 -0.63 15.06
C VAL A 214 19.18 -2.05 14.99
N ALA A 215 18.99 -2.58 13.79
CA ALA A 215 18.45 -3.92 13.57
C ALA A 215 19.19 -4.64 12.43
N ARG A 216 18.94 -5.91 12.29
CA ARG A 216 19.46 -6.78 11.22
C ARG A 216 18.34 -7.66 10.69
N ILE A 217 18.21 -7.72 9.37
CA ILE A 217 17.27 -8.62 8.69
C ILE A 217 17.73 -10.07 8.86
N ILE A 218 16.84 -10.94 9.33
CA ILE A 218 17.07 -12.39 9.39
C ILE A 218 16.25 -13.17 8.38
N TYR A 219 15.20 -12.56 7.85
CA TYR A 219 14.37 -13.13 6.80
C TYR A 219 13.67 -12.05 6.00
N ASN A 220 13.77 -12.15 4.67
CA ASN A 220 13.03 -11.31 3.74
C ASN A 220 11.90 -12.16 3.12
N LEU A 221 10.66 -11.84 3.47
CA LEU A 221 9.48 -12.59 3.03
C LEU A 221 9.22 -12.44 1.52
N ASP A 222 9.66 -11.35 0.90
CA ASP A 222 9.50 -11.13 -0.54
C ASP A 222 10.31 -12.11 -1.38
N LYS A 223 11.34 -12.72 -0.79
CA LYS A 223 12.14 -13.75 -1.43
C LYS A 223 11.54 -15.17 -1.35
N HIS A 224 10.38 -15.32 -0.69
CA HIS A 224 9.72 -16.62 -0.64
C HIS A 224 9.23 -17.02 -2.04
N PRO A 225 9.52 -18.26 -2.53
CA PRO A 225 9.20 -18.67 -3.90
C PRO A 225 7.69 -18.72 -4.17
N ASP A 226 6.89 -19.14 -3.19
CA ASP A 226 5.43 -19.10 -3.29
C ASP A 226 4.91 -17.69 -2.99
N TRP A 227 4.35 -17.06 -4.01
CA TRP A 227 3.80 -15.70 -3.92
C TRP A 227 2.67 -15.56 -2.89
N LYS A 228 1.96 -16.65 -2.54
CA LYS A 228 0.89 -16.63 -1.53
C LYS A 228 1.39 -16.24 -0.14
N TYR A 229 2.64 -16.55 0.16
CA TYR A 229 3.29 -16.10 1.41
C TYR A 229 3.54 -14.59 1.40
N ARG A 230 3.77 -14.01 0.22
CA ARG A 230 4.09 -12.59 0.05
C ARG A 230 2.86 -11.68 0.05
N VAL A 231 1.65 -12.25 -0.10
CA VAL A 231 0.38 -11.48 -0.05
C VAL A 231 0.29 -10.70 1.25
N ASN A 232 0.09 -9.39 1.14
CA ASN A 232 -0.04 -8.44 2.25
C ASN A 232 -0.58 -7.10 1.72
N ILE A 233 -0.55 -6.04 2.51
CA ILE A 233 -1.09 -4.70 2.18
C ILE A 233 -0.68 -4.14 0.80
N GLY A 234 0.51 -4.48 0.32
CA GLY A 234 1.04 -4.02 -0.98
C GLY A 234 1.06 -5.08 -2.09
N TYR A 235 0.46 -6.23 -1.87
CA TYR A 235 0.49 -7.38 -2.79
C TYR A 235 -0.91 -7.91 -3.08
N PRO A 236 -1.59 -7.31 -4.10
CA PRO A 236 -1.21 -6.15 -4.91
C PRO A 236 -1.58 -4.81 -4.25
N TYR A 237 -0.97 -3.71 -4.72
CA TYR A 237 -1.57 -2.39 -4.58
C TYR A 237 -2.77 -2.28 -5.51
N ILE A 238 -3.80 -1.52 -5.11
CA ILE A 238 -5.04 -1.43 -5.86
C ILE A 238 -5.50 0.01 -6.07
N CYS A 239 -6.02 0.27 -7.27
CA CYS A 239 -6.74 1.48 -7.59
C CYS A 239 -8.24 1.25 -7.40
N THR A 240 -8.90 2.11 -6.62
CA THR A 240 -10.33 1.99 -6.31
C THR A 240 -11.09 3.29 -6.58
N VAL A 241 -12.37 3.14 -6.90
CA VAL A 241 -13.31 4.23 -7.17
C VAL A 241 -14.69 3.87 -6.61
N ASN A 242 -15.53 4.89 -6.31
CA ASN A 242 -16.92 4.66 -5.94
C ASN A 242 -17.70 4.03 -7.10
N ALA A 243 -18.51 3.00 -6.83
CA ALA A 243 -19.21 2.23 -7.87
C ALA A 243 -20.28 3.05 -8.61
N ASP A 244 -20.99 3.93 -7.90
CA ASP A 244 -21.97 4.80 -8.56
C ASP A 244 -21.30 5.82 -9.47
N PHE A 245 -20.18 6.42 -9.02
CA PHE A 245 -19.41 7.32 -9.86
C PHE A 245 -18.89 6.63 -11.11
N ALA A 246 -18.38 5.40 -10.97
CA ALA A 246 -17.90 4.60 -12.09
C ALA A 246 -19.02 4.29 -13.10
N ARG A 247 -20.23 3.96 -12.61
CA ARG A 247 -21.40 3.68 -13.45
C ARG A 247 -21.90 4.93 -14.18
N GLU A 248 -21.92 6.09 -13.50
CA GLU A 248 -22.45 7.34 -14.07
C GLU A 248 -21.46 8.04 -14.99
N HIS A 249 -20.15 7.85 -14.76
CA HIS A 249 -19.07 8.51 -15.47
C HIS A 249 -18.00 7.53 -15.98
N PRO A 250 -18.38 6.47 -16.71
CA PRO A 250 -17.44 5.41 -17.13
C PRO A 250 -16.26 5.96 -17.95
N GLY A 251 -16.52 6.95 -18.79
CA GLY A 251 -15.47 7.60 -19.60
C GLY A 251 -14.39 8.28 -18.76
N LEU A 252 -14.75 8.88 -17.61
CA LEU A 252 -13.74 9.49 -16.70
C LEU A 252 -12.88 8.42 -16.05
N VAL A 253 -13.47 7.29 -15.65
CA VAL A 253 -12.74 6.16 -15.04
C VAL A 253 -11.82 5.49 -16.07
N THR A 254 -12.29 5.29 -17.29
CA THR A 254 -11.45 4.77 -18.40
C THR A 254 -10.27 5.68 -18.70
N ARG A 255 -10.47 7.00 -18.74
CA ARG A 255 -9.40 7.99 -18.96
C ARG A 255 -8.38 7.99 -17.83
N TRP A 256 -8.83 7.84 -16.58
CA TRP A 256 -7.93 7.65 -15.45
C TRP A 256 -7.03 6.43 -15.68
N MET A 257 -7.63 5.28 -15.96
CA MET A 257 -6.88 4.04 -16.21
C MET A 257 -5.96 4.15 -17.41
N LYS A 258 -6.37 4.85 -18.48
CA LYS A 258 -5.53 5.10 -19.66
C LYS A 258 -4.24 5.84 -19.31
N VAL A 259 -4.32 6.86 -18.46
CA VAL A 259 -3.13 7.58 -17.99
C VAL A 259 -2.24 6.67 -17.16
N LEU A 260 -2.81 5.83 -16.27
CA LEU A 260 -2.03 4.89 -15.48
C LEU A 260 -1.34 3.81 -16.34
N VAL A 261 -2.03 3.29 -17.37
CA VAL A 261 -1.44 2.34 -18.33
C VAL A 261 -0.24 2.96 -19.05
N ARG A 262 -0.38 4.19 -19.56
CA ARG A 262 0.74 4.92 -20.19
C ARG A 262 1.90 5.14 -19.23
N ALA A 263 1.61 5.52 -17.98
CA ALA A 263 2.62 5.71 -16.96
C ALA A 263 3.37 4.41 -16.63
N GLY A 264 2.65 3.29 -16.55
CA GLY A 264 3.26 1.98 -16.34
C GLY A 264 4.09 1.50 -17.53
N MET A 265 3.64 1.75 -18.77
CA MET A 265 4.42 1.45 -19.97
C MET A 265 5.70 2.29 -20.03
N TRP A 266 5.60 3.58 -19.75
CA TRP A 266 6.77 4.45 -19.67
C TRP A 266 7.75 4.00 -18.58
N ALA A 267 7.25 3.54 -17.44
CA ALA A 267 8.08 3.09 -16.34
C ALA A 267 9.03 1.96 -16.72
N LYS A 268 8.62 1.06 -17.61
CA LYS A 268 9.44 -0.10 -18.05
C LYS A 268 10.80 0.31 -18.60
N GLU A 269 10.87 1.46 -19.25
CA GLU A 269 12.06 1.94 -19.95
C GLU A 269 12.82 3.04 -19.16
N ASN A 270 12.31 3.45 -17.99
CA ASN A 270 12.78 4.64 -17.29
C ASN A 270 13.15 4.36 -15.82
N TYR A 271 13.92 3.31 -15.56
CA TYR A 271 14.26 2.85 -14.20
C TYR A 271 14.74 3.96 -13.27
N ALA A 272 15.77 4.71 -13.67
CA ALA A 272 16.37 5.72 -12.80
C ALA A 272 15.38 6.82 -12.40
N GLU A 273 14.53 7.25 -13.35
CA GLU A 273 13.53 8.27 -13.08
C GLU A 273 12.37 7.71 -12.23
N VAL A 274 12.00 6.45 -12.43
CA VAL A 274 11.02 5.76 -11.56
C VAL A 274 11.55 5.69 -10.14
N VAL A 275 12.81 5.31 -9.93
CA VAL A 275 13.44 5.28 -8.59
C VAL A 275 13.36 6.65 -7.94
N ARG A 276 13.74 7.74 -8.65
CA ARG A 276 13.66 9.11 -8.16
C ARG A 276 12.21 9.51 -7.76
N ILE A 277 11.24 9.20 -8.62
CA ILE A 277 9.82 9.49 -8.35
C ILE A 277 9.34 8.73 -7.12
N MET A 278 9.67 7.44 -7.02
CA MET A 278 9.25 6.61 -5.89
C MET A 278 9.94 7.01 -4.58
N ALA A 279 11.21 7.39 -4.62
CA ALA A 279 11.93 7.95 -3.48
C ALA A 279 11.22 9.20 -2.93
N LYS A 280 10.85 10.12 -3.81
CA LYS A 280 10.07 11.31 -3.46
C LYS A 280 8.67 10.96 -2.92
N ALA A 281 7.98 10.01 -3.54
CA ALA A 281 6.61 9.62 -3.16
C ALA A 281 6.55 8.88 -1.81
N THR A 282 7.60 8.13 -1.47
CA THR A 282 7.71 7.35 -0.23
C THR A 282 8.52 8.07 0.85
N ASP A 283 9.08 9.24 0.52
CA ASP A 283 9.93 10.06 1.40
C ASP A 283 11.13 9.27 1.98
N VAL A 284 11.81 8.54 1.12
CA VAL A 284 13.05 7.82 1.44
C VAL A 284 14.12 8.11 0.38
N PRO A 285 15.42 7.91 0.67
CA PRO A 285 16.47 8.02 -0.34
C PRO A 285 16.29 7.00 -1.49
N GLU A 286 16.78 7.36 -2.67
CA GLU A 286 16.76 6.49 -3.85
C GLU A 286 17.42 5.13 -3.58
N GLU A 287 18.52 5.11 -2.82
CA GLU A 287 19.22 3.87 -2.46
C GLU A 287 18.36 2.94 -1.59
N VAL A 288 17.43 3.47 -0.80
CA VAL A 288 16.49 2.67 -0.01
C VAL A 288 15.48 2.02 -0.93
N VAL A 289 14.94 2.75 -1.92
CA VAL A 289 14.06 2.18 -2.95
C VAL A 289 14.79 1.06 -3.70
N GLN A 290 16.02 1.30 -4.15
CA GLN A 290 16.83 0.32 -4.89
C GLN A 290 17.14 -0.95 -4.09
N LYS A 291 17.30 -0.86 -2.77
CA LYS A 291 17.60 -1.99 -1.89
C LYS A 291 16.36 -2.74 -1.42
N SER A 292 15.24 -2.03 -1.28
CA SER A 292 14.00 -2.60 -0.74
C SER A 292 13.19 -3.34 -1.80
N TYR A 293 13.20 -2.86 -3.03
CA TYR A 293 12.41 -3.43 -4.14
C TYR A 293 13.29 -4.27 -5.09
N SER A 294 12.65 -5.15 -5.87
CA SER A 294 13.35 -5.91 -6.90
C SER A 294 13.96 -4.98 -7.96
N THR A 295 15.05 -5.38 -8.59
CA THR A 295 15.75 -4.57 -9.61
C THR A 295 14.90 -4.28 -10.86
N ASP A 296 13.83 -5.02 -11.03
CA ASP A 296 12.88 -4.91 -12.14
C ASP A 296 11.47 -4.44 -11.72
N PHE A 297 11.29 -3.98 -10.47
CA PHE A 297 9.99 -3.56 -9.95
C PHE A 297 9.27 -2.55 -10.86
N HIS A 298 10.03 -1.67 -11.51
CA HIS A 298 9.52 -0.66 -12.44
C HIS A 298 8.78 -1.27 -13.65
N LYS A 299 9.11 -2.50 -14.02
CA LYS A 299 8.46 -3.23 -15.13
C LYS A 299 7.08 -3.79 -14.74
N HIS A 300 6.82 -3.89 -13.45
CA HIS A 300 5.59 -4.44 -12.88
C HIS A 300 4.57 -3.36 -12.46
N LEU A 301 4.80 -2.10 -12.87
CA LEU A 301 3.92 -0.97 -12.56
C LEU A 301 2.81 -0.75 -13.59
N VAL A 302 2.76 -1.51 -14.69
CA VAL A 302 1.61 -1.48 -15.60
C VAL A 302 0.41 -2.06 -14.87
N PRO A 303 -0.71 -1.32 -14.75
CA PRO A 303 -1.90 -1.86 -14.11
C PRO A 303 -2.38 -3.13 -14.79
N GLU A 304 -2.76 -4.11 -13.98
CA GLU A 304 -3.36 -5.36 -14.45
C GLU A 304 -4.61 -5.71 -13.62
N ILE A 305 -5.42 -6.62 -14.11
CA ILE A 305 -6.41 -7.38 -13.37
C ILE A 305 -6.26 -8.83 -13.79
N SER A 306 -5.53 -9.59 -12.97
CA SER A 306 -5.22 -10.99 -13.20
C SER A 306 -5.94 -11.90 -12.20
N GLU A 307 -6.10 -13.18 -12.54
CA GLU A 307 -6.62 -14.18 -11.59
C GLU A 307 -5.75 -14.28 -10.34
N ARG A 308 -4.43 -14.12 -10.49
CA ARG A 308 -3.50 -14.05 -9.37
C ARG A 308 -3.81 -12.88 -8.44
N GLY A 309 -4.10 -11.69 -9.01
CA GLY A 309 -4.47 -10.50 -8.26
C GLY A 309 -5.77 -10.68 -7.48
N ILE A 310 -6.79 -11.28 -8.12
CA ILE A 310 -8.08 -11.59 -7.49
C ILE A 310 -7.89 -12.61 -6.35
N GLU A 311 -7.11 -13.67 -6.57
CA GLU A 311 -6.81 -14.69 -5.55
C GLU A 311 -6.02 -14.07 -4.37
N ALA A 312 -5.13 -13.12 -4.64
CA ALA A 312 -4.39 -12.42 -3.60
C ALA A 312 -5.31 -11.55 -2.73
N LEU A 313 -6.22 -10.79 -3.34
CA LEU A 313 -7.23 -10.01 -2.60
C LEU A 313 -8.16 -10.90 -1.78
N GLU A 314 -8.59 -12.03 -2.33
CA GLU A 314 -9.39 -13.02 -1.61
C GLU A 314 -8.63 -13.62 -0.41
N THR A 315 -7.34 -13.87 -0.60
CA THR A 315 -6.45 -14.40 0.44
C THR A 315 -6.25 -13.37 1.57
N GLU A 316 -6.05 -12.09 1.23
CA GLU A 316 -5.93 -11.01 2.19
C GLU A 316 -7.25 -10.78 2.94
N LYS A 317 -8.38 -10.71 2.23
CA LYS A 317 -9.71 -10.56 2.82
C LYS A 317 -10.01 -11.67 3.83
N ARG A 318 -9.73 -12.93 3.47
CA ARG A 318 -9.92 -14.08 4.36
C ARG A 318 -9.08 -13.96 5.63
N PHE A 319 -7.80 -13.59 5.49
CA PHE A 319 -6.93 -13.35 6.64
C PHE A 319 -7.51 -12.25 7.55
N LEU A 320 -7.93 -11.13 6.97
CA LEU A 320 -8.52 -10.03 7.75
C LEU A 320 -9.78 -10.47 8.50
N LYS A 321 -10.63 -11.29 7.88
CA LYS A 321 -11.82 -11.85 8.50
C LYS A 321 -11.49 -12.83 9.63
N GLU A 322 -10.62 -13.80 9.39
CA GLU A 322 -10.20 -14.80 10.35
C GLU A 322 -9.55 -14.20 11.59
N HIS A 323 -8.89 -13.05 11.44
CA HIS A 323 -8.21 -12.37 12.53
C HIS A 323 -8.99 -11.18 13.12
N GLY A 324 -10.26 -11.01 12.75
CA GLY A 324 -11.15 -10.00 13.32
C GLY A 324 -10.87 -8.56 12.93
N PHE A 325 -10.18 -8.34 11.81
CA PHE A 325 -9.96 -7.00 11.26
C PHE A 325 -11.12 -6.49 10.43
N ILE A 326 -11.94 -7.38 9.89
CA ILE A 326 -13.20 -7.07 9.21
C ILE A 326 -14.31 -7.99 9.74
N ASN A 327 -15.55 -7.46 9.77
CA ASN A 327 -16.70 -8.19 10.31
C ASN A 327 -17.54 -8.87 9.25
N ASN A 328 -17.63 -8.29 8.06
CA ASN A 328 -18.48 -8.79 6.99
C ASN A 328 -17.64 -9.38 5.85
N ASP A 329 -18.21 -10.37 5.19
CA ASP A 329 -17.63 -10.99 3.99
C ASP A 329 -18.25 -10.38 2.74
N PHE A 330 -17.54 -10.47 1.62
CA PHE A 330 -18.02 -10.04 0.31
C PHE A 330 -17.31 -10.80 -0.81
N ASP A 331 -17.92 -10.81 -1.98
CA ASP A 331 -17.35 -11.43 -3.18
C ASP A 331 -16.33 -10.48 -3.83
N VAL A 332 -15.05 -10.89 -3.84
CA VAL A 332 -13.96 -10.13 -4.47
C VAL A 332 -14.11 -10.07 -5.98
N ARG A 333 -14.61 -11.13 -6.63
CA ARG A 333 -14.81 -11.13 -8.08
C ARG A 333 -15.85 -10.08 -8.52
N ASN A 334 -16.92 -9.93 -7.76
CA ASN A 334 -17.93 -8.89 -7.99
C ASN A 334 -17.44 -7.47 -7.62
N TRP A 335 -16.40 -7.37 -6.78
CA TRP A 335 -15.80 -6.10 -6.42
C TRP A 335 -14.86 -5.56 -7.49
N VAL A 336 -14.22 -6.43 -8.26
CA VAL A 336 -13.29 -6.08 -9.33
C VAL A 336 -14.05 -5.78 -10.63
N ASP A 337 -13.70 -4.68 -11.30
CA ASP A 337 -14.24 -4.32 -12.60
C ASP A 337 -13.10 -4.05 -13.58
N ARG A 338 -12.84 -5.01 -14.47
CA ARG A 338 -11.77 -4.93 -15.46
C ARG A 338 -12.13 -4.13 -16.72
N SER A 339 -13.42 -3.83 -16.91
CA SER A 339 -13.91 -3.22 -18.17
C SER A 339 -13.24 -1.89 -18.51
N PHE A 340 -12.97 -1.08 -17.48
CA PHE A 340 -12.28 0.22 -17.62
C PHE A 340 -10.83 0.03 -18.07
N LEU A 341 -10.13 -0.93 -17.50
CA LEU A 341 -8.74 -1.23 -17.82
C LEU A 341 -8.63 -1.83 -19.22
N ASP A 342 -9.50 -2.79 -19.58
CA ASP A 342 -9.52 -3.41 -20.89
C ASP A 342 -9.80 -2.36 -22.00
N THR A 343 -10.69 -1.39 -21.72
CA THR A 343 -10.95 -0.28 -22.64
C THR A 343 -9.75 0.66 -22.74
N ALA A 344 -9.11 0.97 -21.60
CA ALA A 344 -7.92 1.82 -21.57
C ALA A 344 -6.77 1.25 -22.40
N PHE A 345 -6.50 -0.06 -22.30
CA PHE A 345 -5.50 -0.74 -23.13
C PHE A 345 -5.78 -0.60 -24.62
N LYS A 346 -7.02 -0.85 -25.04
CA LYS A 346 -7.42 -0.72 -26.47
C LYS A 346 -7.19 0.71 -26.98
N GLU A 347 -7.55 1.72 -26.19
CA GLU A 347 -7.34 3.12 -26.57
C GLU A 347 -5.85 3.48 -26.67
N VAL A 348 -5.02 3.02 -25.73
CA VAL A 348 -3.56 3.25 -25.77
C VAL A 348 -2.92 2.59 -26.98
N GLU A 349 -3.32 1.34 -27.32
CA GLU A 349 -2.82 0.66 -28.52
C GLU A 349 -3.14 1.40 -29.82
N VAL A 350 -4.33 1.96 -29.93
CA VAL A 350 -4.74 2.74 -31.12
C VAL A 350 -3.89 3.99 -31.26
N GLU A 351 -3.65 4.71 -30.16
CA GLU A 351 -2.85 5.94 -30.16
C GLU A 351 -1.35 5.69 -30.48
N THR A 352 -0.83 4.51 -30.13
CA THR A 352 0.58 4.16 -30.43
C THR A 352 0.81 3.78 -31.88
N ARG A 353 -0.26 3.46 -32.62
CA ARG A 353 -0.19 3.09 -34.05
C ARG A 353 -0.39 4.27 -35.00
N GLN A 354 -0.80 5.42 -34.48
CA GLN A 354 -0.94 6.69 -35.23
C GLN A 354 0.31 7.56 -35.10
#